data_63c3d6597e9d407c9515f5ec39e3f109
#
_entry.id   63c3d6597e9d407c9515f5ec39e3f109
#
_cell.length_a   1.000
_cell.length_b   1.000
_cell.length_c   1.000
_cell.angle_alpha   90.00
_cell.angle_beta   90.00
_cell.angle_gamma   90.00
#
_symmetry.space_group_name_H-M   'P 1'
#
loop_
_entity.id
_entity.type
_entity.pdbx_description
1 polymer ?
#
loop_
_entity_poly.entity_id
_entity_poly.type
_entity_poly.pdbx_seq_one_letter_code
_entity_poly.pdbx_strand_id
1 'polypeptide(L)'
;MNTFATDHDDTTVIERHIHSGAVCCDPAWEEAYKRFESPEEEIEKFIKRLRLLGFENRPRDIRVAELFCGRGGGLVALTRLGFTNIEGVDLSETLLLQNQTGATLHLADCRDLPFEDASVDAVIIHGGLHHLPTLPEDLDQVLSEIHRVLCDEGTFHAVEPWLTPFLRFVHAVIEVPAVRKFYAKGDALAVMIQHERETYEQWLSQPAAIRKLLGKYFKSQMNRTAWGKIIYTGVKDKFASEIPAS
;
A
#
# COMPACT_ATOMS: atom_id res chain seq x y z
N MET A 1 12.56 -23.42 38.65
CA MET A 1 11.76 -23.80 37.49
C MET A 1 10.49 -22.94 37.53
N ASN A 2 10.48 -21.82 36.83
CA ASN A 2 9.29 -21.00 36.63
C ASN A 2 9.24 -20.70 35.14
N THR A 3 8.40 -21.45 34.44
CA THR A 3 8.00 -21.22 33.06
C THR A 3 7.03 -20.04 33.05
N PHE A 4 7.49 -18.88 32.62
CA PHE A 4 6.60 -17.81 32.20
C PHE A 4 6.09 -18.19 30.81
N ALA A 5 4.91 -18.77 30.75
CA ALA A 5 4.11 -18.84 29.57
C ALA A 5 3.55 -17.39 29.34
N THR A 6 4.03 -16.69 28.36
CA THR A 6 3.36 -15.52 27.85
C THR A 6 2.27 -16.01 26.89
N ASP A 7 1.04 -16.17 27.40
CA ASP A 7 -0.16 -16.21 26.59
C ASP A 7 -0.31 -14.84 25.92
N HIS A 8 0.28 -14.66 24.73
CA HIS A 8 -0.19 -13.67 23.80
C HIS A 8 -1.41 -14.27 23.10
N ASP A 9 -2.56 -13.81 23.49
CA ASP A 9 -3.82 -14.05 22.79
C ASP A 9 -3.71 -13.31 21.42
N ASP A 10 -3.22 -14.01 20.41
CA ASP A 10 -2.86 -13.52 19.07
C ASP A 10 -4.11 -13.57 18.16
N THR A 11 -5.27 -13.20 18.73
CA THR A 11 -6.51 -13.10 17.94
C THR A 11 -6.48 -11.82 17.12
N THR A 12 -6.23 -11.97 15.82
CA THR A 12 -6.42 -10.90 14.84
C THR A 12 -7.85 -10.37 14.92
N VAL A 13 -8.00 -9.08 15.23
CA VAL A 13 -9.30 -8.41 15.28
C VAL A 13 -9.58 -7.80 13.93
N ILE A 14 -10.70 -8.17 13.28
CA ILE A 14 -11.17 -7.56 12.03
C ILE A 14 -12.44 -6.76 12.31
N GLU A 15 -12.35 -5.44 12.19
CA GLU A 15 -13.49 -4.53 12.22
C GLU A 15 -14.09 -4.39 10.81
N ARG A 16 -15.41 -4.62 10.68
CA ARG A 16 -16.10 -4.61 9.38
C ARG A 16 -16.91 -3.34 9.22
N HIS A 17 -16.50 -2.48 8.29
CA HIS A 17 -17.18 -1.22 7.95
C HIS A 17 -17.99 -1.33 6.66
N ILE A 18 -17.74 -2.37 5.85
CA ILE A 18 -18.49 -2.70 4.64
C ILE A 18 -18.95 -4.15 4.69
N HIS A 19 -20.00 -4.49 3.89
CA HIS A 19 -20.41 -5.88 3.71
C HIS A 19 -19.43 -6.60 2.78
N SER A 20 -18.97 -7.79 3.18
CA SER A 20 -18.13 -8.66 2.35
C SER A 20 -18.82 -8.97 1.02
N GLY A 21 -18.16 -8.72 -0.08
CA GLY A 21 -18.68 -8.89 -1.45
C GLY A 21 -18.09 -7.89 -2.43
N ALA A 22 -17.40 -6.87 -1.94
CA ALA A 22 -16.55 -6.02 -2.75
C ALA A 22 -15.34 -6.83 -3.21
N VAL A 23 -15.21 -6.92 -4.49
CA VAL A 23 -14.15 -7.46 -5.33
C VAL A 23 -12.99 -8.11 -4.56
N CYS A 24 -13.04 -9.41 -4.53
CA CYS A 24 -11.92 -10.20 -4.08
C CYS A 24 -10.88 -10.35 -5.19
N CYS A 25 -9.65 -10.57 -4.80
CA CYS A 25 -8.52 -10.83 -5.67
C CYS A 25 -8.83 -11.93 -6.70
N ASP A 26 -8.40 -11.72 -7.93
CA ASP A 26 -8.43 -12.74 -8.97
C ASP A 26 -7.54 -13.93 -8.53
N PRO A 27 -8.06 -15.16 -8.46
CA PRO A 27 -7.27 -16.32 -8.04
C PRO A 27 -6.02 -16.58 -8.89
N ALA A 28 -6.06 -16.23 -10.17
CA ALA A 28 -4.91 -16.38 -11.06
C ALA A 28 -3.83 -15.33 -10.76
N TRP A 29 -4.24 -14.11 -10.38
CA TRP A 29 -3.34 -13.08 -9.90
C TRP A 29 -2.67 -13.49 -8.58
N GLU A 30 -3.44 -13.98 -7.61
CA GLU A 30 -2.90 -14.46 -6.32
C GLU A 30 -1.89 -15.60 -6.50
N GLU A 31 -2.19 -16.56 -7.36
CA GLU A 31 -1.28 -17.68 -7.65
C GLU A 31 0.00 -17.18 -8.33
N ALA A 32 -0.11 -16.24 -9.26
CA ALA A 32 1.04 -15.60 -9.88
C ALA A 32 1.87 -14.82 -8.85
N TYR A 33 1.22 -14.09 -7.94
CA TYR A 33 1.92 -13.34 -6.89
C TYR A 33 2.72 -14.26 -5.97
N LYS A 34 2.17 -15.41 -5.55
CA LYS A 34 2.89 -16.42 -4.76
C LYS A 34 4.13 -16.98 -5.47
N ARG A 35 4.07 -17.11 -6.80
CA ARG A 35 5.22 -17.54 -7.63
C ARG A 35 6.24 -16.42 -7.84
N PHE A 36 5.78 -15.17 -7.83
CA PHE A 36 6.63 -14.00 -8.03
C PHE A 36 7.48 -13.71 -6.78
N GLU A 37 6.88 -13.75 -5.60
CA GLU A 37 7.52 -13.38 -4.34
C GLU A 37 7.02 -14.20 -3.16
N SER A 38 7.94 -14.80 -2.43
CA SER A 38 7.60 -15.48 -1.17
C SER A 38 7.22 -14.47 -0.08
N PRO A 39 6.45 -14.87 0.94
CA PRO A 39 6.09 -13.96 2.05
C PRO A 39 7.32 -13.33 2.73
N GLU A 40 8.39 -14.07 2.91
CA GLU A 40 9.60 -13.56 3.54
C GLU A 40 10.35 -12.55 2.61
N GLU A 41 10.44 -12.82 1.30
CA GLU A 41 10.99 -11.87 0.33
C GLU A 41 10.19 -10.56 0.31
N GLU A 42 8.85 -10.65 0.44
CA GLU A 42 7.94 -9.52 0.52
C GLU A 42 8.20 -8.67 1.77
N ILE A 43 8.24 -9.32 2.94
CA ILE A 43 8.49 -8.64 4.22
C ILE A 43 9.86 -7.95 4.22
N GLU A 44 10.90 -8.63 3.77
CA GLU A 44 12.25 -8.03 3.64
C GLU A 44 12.27 -6.84 2.68
N LYS A 45 11.51 -6.90 1.59
CA LYS A 45 11.32 -5.78 0.67
C LYS A 45 10.65 -4.60 1.37
N PHE A 46 9.60 -4.85 2.18
CA PHE A 46 8.91 -3.80 2.92
C PHE A 46 9.80 -3.20 4.02
N ILE A 47 10.55 -3.99 4.75
CA ILE A 47 11.55 -3.47 5.72
C ILE A 47 12.53 -2.50 5.04
N LYS A 48 13.09 -2.88 3.87
CA LYS A 48 14.00 -2.01 3.10
C LYS A 48 13.32 -0.71 2.66
N ARG A 49 12.04 -0.77 2.25
CA ARG A 49 11.26 0.43 1.88
C ARG A 49 10.98 1.33 3.08
N LEU A 50 10.54 0.76 4.20
CA LEU A 50 10.29 1.50 5.44
C LEU A 50 11.55 2.22 5.95
N ARG A 51 12.72 1.55 5.87
CA ARG A 51 14.02 2.18 6.16
C ARG A 51 14.32 3.35 5.23
N LEU A 52 14.12 3.16 3.94
CA LEU A 52 14.30 4.23 2.95
C LEU A 52 13.36 5.42 3.19
N LEU A 53 12.15 5.17 3.69
CA LEU A 53 11.15 6.16 4.06
C LEU A 53 11.40 6.79 5.44
N GLY A 54 12.49 6.42 6.12
CA GLY A 54 12.92 7.01 7.39
C GLY A 54 12.23 6.45 8.64
N PHE A 55 11.51 5.34 8.55
CA PHE A 55 10.80 4.75 9.68
C PHE A 55 11.74 4.27 10.80
N GLU A 56 13.01 3.99 10.53
CA GLU A 56 13.98 3.62 11.58
C GLU A 56 14.18 4.70 12.64
N ASN A 57 13.96 5.98 12.28
CA ASN A 57 14.19 7.12 13.14
C ASN A 57 12.91 7.66 13.81
N ARG A 58 11.76 6.97 13.62
CA ARG A 58 10.48 7.39 14.20
C ARG A 58 10.25 6.76 15.57
N PRO A 59 9.51 7.44 16.48
CA PRO A 59 8.99 6.80 17.69
C PRO A 59 8.19 5.53 17.33
N ARG A 60 8.25 4.52 18.19
CA ARG A 60 7.64 3.20 17.90
C ARG A 60 6.17 3.11 18.29
N ASP A 61 5.70 4.07 19.05
CA ASP A 61 4.33 4.21 19.55
C ASP A 61 3.43 5.09 18.69
N ILE A 62 3.96 5.71 17.62
CA ILE A 62 3.14 6.45 16.66
C ILE A 62 2.09 5.54 16.02
N ARG A 63 0.91 6.10 15.74
CA ARG A 63 -0.18 5.39 15.04
C ARG A 63 0.09 5.34 13.54
N VAL A 64 0.26 4.13 13.03
CA VAL A 64 0.56 3.88 11.60
C VAL A 64 -0.57 3.08 10.97
N ALA A 65 -1.15 3.58 9.89
CA ALA A 65 -2.12 2.85 9.09
C ALA A 65 -1.50 2.43 7.74
N GLU A 66 -1.56 1.14 7.41
CA GLU A 66 -1.25 0.63 6.08
C GLU A 66 -2.55 0.41 5.31
N LEU A 67 -2.74 1.12 4.19
CA LEU A 67 -3.86 0.93 3.30
C LEU A 67 -3.48 -0.04 2.18
N PHE A 68 -4.46 -0.79 1.68
CA PHE A 68 -4.23 -1.92 0.77
C PHE A 68 -3.27 -2.94 1.39
N CYS A 69 -3.46 -3.23 2.68
CA CYS A 69 -2.52 -4.04 3.45
C CYS A 69 -2.51 -5.52 3.05
N GLY A 70 -3.53 -5.99 2.31
CA GLY A 70 -3.65 -7.36 1.85
C GLY A 70 -3.51 -8.37 3.00
N ARG A 71 -2.61 -9.33 2.85
CA ARG A 71 -2.28 -10.35 3.88
C ARG A 71 -1.30 -9.85 4.96
N GLY A 72 -0.96 -8.57 4.98
CA GLY A 72 -0.24 -7.93 6.07
C GLY A 72 1.29 -8.01 6.01
N GLY A 73 1.89 -8.20 4.84
CA GLY A 73 3.36 -8.23 4.73
C GLY A 73 4.03 -6.94 5.22
N GLY A 74 3.42 -5.78 4.97
CA GLY A 74 3.90 -4.49 5.47
C GLY A 74 3.68 -4.32 6.98
N LEU A 75 2.55 -4.81 7.52
CA LEU A 75 2.29 -4.81 8.96
C LEU A 75 3.31 -5.68 9.71
N VAL A 76 3.65 -6.87 9.18
CA VAL A 76 4.75 -7.71 9.72
C VAL A 76 6.08 -6.94 9.69
N ALA A 77 6.37 -6.23 8.61
CA ALA A 77 7.58 -5.43 8.51
C ALA A 77 7.62 -4.30 9.55
N LEU A 78 6.51 -3.62 9.81
CA LEU A 78 6.38 -2.61 10.87
C LEU A 78 6.60 -3.21 12.25
N THR A 79 5.96 -4.36 12.54
CA THR A 79 6.16 -5.10 13.81
C THR A 79 7.62 -5.48 14.01
N ARG A 80 8.31 -6.00 12.97
CA ARG A 80 9.74 -6.32 13.02
C ARG A 80 10.63 -5.10 13.24
N LEU A 81 10.18 -3.92 12.85
CA LEU A 81 10.86 -2.65 13.15
C LEU A 81 10.49 -2.09 14.53
N GLY A 82 9.63 -2.77 15.29
CA GLY A 82 9.28 -2.45 16.67
C GLY A 82 8.08 -1.51 16.82
N PHE A 83 7.31 -1.22 15.76
CA PHE A 83 6.07 -0.44 15.88
C PHE A 83 5.00 -1.25 16.56
N THR A 84 4.27 -0.63 17.49
CA THR A 84 3.27 -1.29 18.35
C THR A 84 1.84 -0.83 18.12
N ASN A 85 1.66 0.35 17.51
CA ASN A 85 0.36 0.93 17.23
C ASN A 85 0.13 0.95 15.70
N ILE A 86 -0.20 -0.21 15.15
CA ILE A 86 -0.31 -0.44 13.71
C ILE A 86 -1.70 -0.97 13.35
N GLU A 87 -2.24 -0.45 12.26
CA GLU A 87 -3.55 -0.83 11.74
C GLU A 87 -3.47 -1.09 10.25
N GLY A 88 -4.29 -2.02 9.75
CA GLY A 88 -4.36 -2.36 8.34
C GLY A 88 -5.76 -2.14 7.78
N VAL A 89 -5.86 -1.59 6.56
CA VAL A 89 -7.13 -1.42 5.84
C VAL A 89 -7.06 -2.13 4.50
N ASP A 90 -8.05 -2.97 4.21
CA ASP A 90 -8.20 -3.64 2.91
C ASP A 90 -9.66 -3.92 2.58
N LEU A 91 -9.98 -4.04 1.30
CA LEU A 91 -11.31 -4.44 0.79
C LEU A 91 -11.52 -5.96 0.82
N SER A 92 -10.44 -6.74 0.91
CA SER A 92 -10.48 -8.20 0.81
C SER A 92 -10.47 -8.86 2.18
N GLU A 93 -11.64 -9.29 2.66
CA GLU A 93 -11.73 -10.07 3.88
C GLU A 93 -10.89 -11.35 3.80
N THR A 94 -10.83 -11.99 2.64
CA THR A 94 -10.02 -13.19 2.40
C THR A 94 -8.53 -12.96 2.65
N LEU A 95 -8.01 -11.79 2.29
CA LEU A 95 -6.61 -11.43 2.57
C LEU A 95 -6.41 -11.03 4.03
N LEU A 96 -7.33 -10.25 4.59
CA LEU A 96 -7.26 -9.86 6.01
C LEU A 96 -7.24 -11.07 6.94
N LEU A 97 -8.01 -12.11 6.64
CA LEU A 97 -8.02 -13.36 7.41
C LEU A 97 -6.69 -14.16 7.37
N GLN A 98 -5.78 -13.83 6.44
CA GLN A 98 -4.45 -14.43 6.37
C GLN A 98 -3.42 -13.68 7.24
N ASN A 99 -3.79 -12.53 7.79
CA ASN A 99 -2.90 -11.72 8.62
C ASN A 99 -2.73 -12.35 10.02
N GLN A 100 -1.49 -12.39 10.51
CA GLN A 100 -1.12 -12.99 11.80
C GLN A 100 -0.26 -12.02 12.65
N THR A 101 -0.47 -10.72 12.52
CA THR A 101 0.38 -9.71 13.18
C THR A 101 -0.14 -9.26 14.56
N GLY A 102 -1.38 -9.61 14.93
CA GLY A 102 -2.06 -9.01 16.09
C GLY A 102 -2.43 -7.52 15.89
N ALA A 103 -2.22 -6.96 14.70
CA ALA A 103 -2.66 -5.60 14.36
C ALA A 103 -4.19 -5.53 14.28
N THR A 104 -4.76 -4.35 14.54
CA THR A 104 -6.17 -4.10 14.23
C THR A 104 -6.34 -3.99 12.72
N LEU A 105 -7.27 -4.76 12.17
CA LEU A 105 -7.57 -4.78 10.75
C LEU A 105 -8.96 -4.23 10.49
N HIS A 106 -9.10 -3.48 9.40
CA HIS A 106 -10.36 -2.90 8.97
C HIS A 106 -10.73 -3.40 7.58
N LEU A 107 -11.86 -4.08 7.48
CA LEU A 107 -12.51 -4.36 6.21
C LEU A 107 -13.26 -3.10 5.77
N ALA A 108 -12.60 -2.25 4.99
CA ALA A 108 -13.10 -0.94 4.62
C ALA A 108 -12.58 -0.48 3.26
N ASP A 109 -13.28 0.47 2.66
CA ASP A 109 -12.85 1.16 1.45
C ASP A 109 -11.91 2.31 1.81
N CYS A 110 -10.76 2.41 1.16
CA CYS A 110 -9.81 3.50 1.39
C CYS A 110 -10.33 4.88 0.94
N ARG A 111 -11.47 4.92 0.23
CA ARG A 111 -12.20 6.15 -0.13
C ARG A 111 -13.11 6.67 0.98
N ASP A 112 -13.29 5.88 2.06
CA ASP A 112 -14.07 6.21 3.26
C ASP A 112 -13.42 5.51 4.45
N LEU A 113 -12.34 6.10 4.99
CA LEU A 113 -11.51 5.49 6.01
C LEU A 113 -12.20 5.50 7.39
N PRO A 114 -12.17 4.37 8.12
CA PRO A 114 -12.82 4.24 9.43
C PRO A 114 -12.03 4.87 10.58
N PHE A 115 -11.32 5.95 10.31
CA PHE A 115 -10.52 6.67 11.29
C PHE A 115 -11.10 8.06 11.55
N GLU A 116 -10.95 8.54 12.76
CA GLU A 116 -11.30 9.91 13.13
C GLU A 116 -10.38 10.92 12.41
N ASP A 117 -10.85 12.15 12.29
CA ASP A 117 -10.06 13.27 11.76
C ASP A 117 -8.81 13.47 12.61
N ALA A 118 -7.68 13.73 11.97
CA ALA A 118 -6.41 14.04 12.60
C ALA A 118 -5.98 13.04 13.69
N SER A 119 -6.18 11.74 13.45
CA SER A 119 -5.94 10.68 14.43
C SER A 119 -4.78 9.74 14.09
N VAL A 120 -4.21 9.83 12.88
CA VAL A 120 -3.15 8.92 12.39
C VAL A 120 -1.86 9.72 12.14
N ASP A 121 -0.72 9.23 12.63
CA ASP A 121 0.58 9.90 12.46
C ASP A 121 1.24 9.61 11.10
N ALA A 122 1.03 8.40 10.58
CA ALA A 122 1.57 8.01 9.28
C ALA A 122 0.63 7.07 8.54
N VAL A 123 0.40 7.34 7.26
CA VAL A 123 -0.29 6.44 6.33
C VAL A 123 0.70 5.91 5.31
N ILE A 124 0.66 4.60 5.05
CA ILE A 124 1.55 3.92 4.12
C ILE A 124 0.73 3.17 3.07
N ILE A 125 1.18 3.22 1.81
CA ILE A 125 0.66 2.40 0.71
C ILE A 125 1.83 1.79 -0.05
N HIS A 126 1.81 0.47 -0.19
CA HIS A 126 2.82 -0.29 -0.92
C HIS A 126 2.21 -1.02 -2.13
N GLY A 127 1.96 -0.31 -3.23
CA GLY A 127 1.44 -0.92 -4.45
C GLY A 127 -0.07 -1.16 -4.40
N GLY A 128 -0.84 -0.15 -3.98
CA GLY A 128 -2.29 -0.21 -3.87
C GLY A 128 -3.04 0.80 -4.75
N LEU A 129 -2.50 2.01 -4.90
CA LEU A 129 -3.20 3.09 -5.62
C LEU A 129 -3.46 2.78 -7.10
N HIS A 130 -2.62 1.97 -7.72
CA HIS A 130 -2.80 1.58 -9.12
C HIS A 130 -3.93 0.57 -9.34
N HIS A 131 -4.55 0.04 -8.28
CA HIS A 131 -5.76 -0.78 -8.35
C HIS A 131 -7.05 0.04 -8.34
N LEU A 132 -6.97 1.36 -8.11
CA LEU A 132 -8.15 2.23 -8.12
C LEU A 132 -8.84 2.19 -9.50
N PRO A 133 -10.16 1.92 -9.54
CA PRO A 133 -10.87 1.69 -10.80
C PRO A 133 -10.99 2.94 -11.68
N THR A 134 -11.06 4.13 -11.07
CA THR A 134 -11.26 5.38 -11.81
C THR A 134 -10.22 6.43 -11.41
N LEU A 135 -9.46 6.90 -12.38
CA LEU A 135 -8.51 8.00 -12.19
C LEU A 135 -8.88 9.19 -13.09
N PRO A 136 -8.81 10.41 -12.56
CA PRO A 136 -8.24 10.81 -11.28
C PRO A 136 -9.21 10.79 -10.07
N GLU A 137 -10.50 10.48 -10.25
CA GLU A 137 -11.57 10.70 -9.28
C GLU A 137 -11.36 9.89 -7.98
N ASP A 138 -11.17 8.57 -8.08
CA ASP A 138 -10.95 7.72 -6.90
C ASP A 138 -9.66 8.09 -6.18
N LEU A 139 -8.61 8.47 -6.91
CA LEU A 139 -7.36 8.91 -6.30
C LEU A 139 -7.55 10.22 -5.52
N ASP A 140 -8.31 11.17 -6.05
CA ASP A 140 -8.63 12.43 -5.35
C ASP A 140 -9.36 12.15 -4.03
N GLN A 141 -10.33 11.21 -4.05
CA GLN A 141 -11.08 10.82 -2.87
C GLN A 141 -10.17 10.12 -1.83
N VAL A 142 -9.35 9.15 -2.24
CA VAL A 142 -8.41 8.46 -1.34
C VAL A 142 -7.42 9.43 -0.71
N LEU A 143 -6.84 10.36 -1.49
CA LEU A 143 -5.89 11.33 -0.97
C LEU A 143 -6.56 12.35 -0.04
N SER A 144 -7.83 12.70 -0.28
CA SER A 144 -8.64 13.51 0.61
C SER A 144 -8.86 12.81 1.96
N GLU A 145 -9.21 11.53 1.95
CA GLU A 145 -9.39 10.73 3.16
C GLU A 145 -8.08 10.57 3.95
N ILE A 146 -6.98 10.26 3.25
CA ILE A 146 -5.66 10.22 3.89
C ILE A 146 -5.33 11.57 4.54
N HIS A 147 -5.59 12.68 3.83
CA HIS A 147 -5.38 14.01 4.38
C HIS A 147 -6.27 14.29 5.60
N ARG A 148 -7.54 13.86 5.58
CA ARG A 148 -8.48 14.02 6.71
C ARG A 148 -7.97 13.32 7.96
N VAL A 149 -7.60 12.03 7.84
CA VAL A 149 -7.23 11.19 8.98
C VAL A 149 -5.84 11.49 9.55
N LEU A 150 -4.92 12.03 8.75
CA LEU A 150 -3.59 12.40 9.23
C LEU A 150 -3.66 13.54 10.25
N CYS A 151 -2.94 13.40 11.35
CA CYS A 151 -2.75 14.48 12.32
C CYS A 151 -1.92 15.63 11.71
N ASP A 152 -1.82 16.75 12.39
CA ASP A 152 -0.97 17.87 11.99
C ASP A 152 0.48 17.38 11.86
N GLU A 153 1.12 17.70 10.72
CA GLU A 153 2.45 17.21 10.34
C GLU A 153 2.55 15.69 10.14
N GLY A 154 1.40 14.99 10.17
CA GLY A 154 1.30 13.59 9.79
C GLY A 154 1.80 13.36 8.35
N THR A 155 2.28 12.17 8.08
CA THR A 155 2.97 11.85 6.83
C THR A 155 2.28 10.76 6.02
N PHE A 156 2.20 10.99 4.73
CA PHE A 156 1.77 10.00 3.75
C PHE A 156 2.96 9.45 2.96
N HIS A 157 3.03 8.13 2.84
CA HIS A 157 4.09 7.42 2.12
C HIS A 157 3.49 6.48 1.08
N ALA A 158 3.97 6.55 -0.15
CA ALA A 158 3.54 5.66 -1.23
C ALA A 158 4.73 5.11 -2.01
N VAL A 159 4.65 3.83 -2.36
CA VAL A 159 5.57 3.18 -3.31
C VAL A 159 4.72 2.47 -4.36
N GLU A 160 4.67 3.04 -5.57
CA GLU A 160 3.79 2.61 -6.64
C GLU A 160 4.57 2.28 -7.94
N PRO A 161 4.05 1.46 -8.85
CA PRO A 161 4.61 1.32 -10.18
C PRO A 161 4.69 2.69 -10.88
N TRP A 162 5.75 2.90 -11.65
CA TRP A 162 5.93 4.15 -12.39
C TRP A 162 6.62 3.92 -13.71
N LEU A 163 6.09 4.49 -14.78
CA LEU A 163 6.61 4.29 -16.12
C LEU A 163 7.98 4.96 -16.30
N THR A 164 9.02 4.19 -16.09
CA THR A 164 10.41 4.57 -16.33
C THR A 164 10.97 3.81 -17.56
N PRO A 165 12.10 4.25 -18.15
CA PRO A 165 12.76 3.46 -19.20
C PRO A 165 13.05 2.02 -18.78
N PHE A 166 13.41 1.80 -17.52
CA PHE A 166 13.63 0.47 -16.96
C PHE A 166 12.34 -0.37 -16.96
N LEU A 167 11.20 0.18 -16.51
CA LEU A 167 9.93 -0.56 -16.51
C LEU A 167 9.48 -0.89 -17.94
N ARG A 168 9.64 0.03 -18.89
CA ARG A 168 9.37 -0.24 -20.31
C ARG A 168 10.22 -1.41 -20.84
N PHE A 169 11.49 -1.43 -20.47
CA PHE A 169 12.37 -2.54 -20.83
C PHE A 169 11.89 -3.87 -20.20
N VAL A 170 11.52 -3.86 -18.91
CA VAL A 170 10.98 -5.05 -18.23
C VAL A 170 9.72 -5.54 -18.93
N HIS A 171 8.77 -4.65 -19.26
CA HIS A 171 7.55 -5.02 -19.98
C HIS A 171 7.88 -5.67 -21.33
N ALA A 172 8.76 -5.07 -22.13
CA ALA A 172 9.16 -5.64 -23.41
C ALA A 172 9.81 -7.03 -23.26
N VAL A 173 10.59 -7.24 -22.21
CA VAL A 173 11.27 -8.53 -21.95
C VAL A 173 10.28 -9.61 -21.53
N ILE A 174 9.33 -9.32 -20.64
CA ILE A 174 8.35 -10.32 -20.17
C ILE A 174 7.28 -10.66 -21.22
N GLU A 175 7.13 -9.85 -22.28
CA GLU A 175 6.27 -10.19 -23.42
C GLU A 175 6.88 -11.27 -24.33
N VAL A 176 8.20 -11.52 -24.23
CA VAL A 176 8.89 -12.53 -25.04
C VAL A 176 8.53 -13.93 -24.53
N PRO A 177 7.91 -14.82 -25.36
CA PRO A 177 7.47 -16.14 -24.92
C PRO A 177 8.60 -17.02 -24.36
N ALA A 178 9.80 -16.90 -24.90
CA ALA A 178 10.96 -17.64 -24.41
C ALA A 178 11.36 -17.20 -22.99
N VAL A 179 11.28 -15.91 -22.68
CA VAL A 179 11.56 -15.41 -21.32
C VAL A 179 10.54 -15.98 -20.33
N ARG A 180 9.25 -15.91 -20.65
CA ARG A 180 8.19 -16.47 -19.80
C ARG A 180 8.39 -17.98 -19.56
N LYS A 181 8.81 -18.72 -20.57
CA LYS A 181 9.06 -20.17 -20.48
C LYS A 181 10.22 -20.52 -19.54
N PHE A 182 11.29 -19.73 -19.52
CA PHE A 182 12.52 -20.05 -18.79
C PHE A 182 12.74 -19.21 -17.52
N TYR A 183 11.95 -18.17 -17.28
CA TYR A 183 12.06 -17.30 -16.12
C TYR A 183 10.72 -17.17 -15.38
N ALA A 184 10.51 -18.04 -14.39
CA ALA A 184 9.24 -18.17 -13.67
C ALA A 184 8.74 -16.87 -13.03
N LYS A 185 9.62 -16.04 -12.43
CA LYS A 185 9.23 -14.72 -11.88
C LYS A 185 8.80 -13.75 -12.98
N GLY A 186 9.39 -13.83 -14.17
CA GLY A 186 8.98 -13.02 -15.33
C GLY A 186 7.60 -13.42 -15.85
N ASP A 187 7.30 -14.72 -15.92
CA ASP A 187 5.98 -15.22 -16.28
C ASP A 187 4.95 -14.80 -15.23
N ALA A 188 5.24 -14.96 -13.95
CA ALA A 188 4.37 -14.55 -12.86
C ALA A 188 4.03 -13.04 -12.93
N LEU A 189 5.03 -12.18 -13.16
CA LEU A 189 4.82 -10.75 -13.35
C LEU A 189 3.92 -10.44 -14.56
N ALA A 190 4.14 -11.13 -15.68
CA ALA A 190 3.32 -10.97 -16.88
C ALA A 190 1.86 -11.37 -16.64
N VAL A 191 1.61 -12.46 -15.89
CA VAL A 191 0.26 -12.88 -15.50
C VAL A 191 -0.40 -11.83 -14.59
N MET A 192 0.30 -11.33 -13.58
CA MET A 192 -0.23 -10.29 -12.69
C MET A 192 -0.65 -9.05 -13.48
N ILE A 193 0.23 -8.51 -14.31
CA ILE A 193 -0.05 -7.33 -15.16
C ILE A 193 -1.24 -7.62 -16.10
N GLN A 194 -1.38 -8.83 -16.60
CA GLN A 194 -2.49 -9.18 -17.49
C GLN A 194 -3.85 -9.14 -16.77
N HIS A 195 -3.91 -9.57 -15.50
CA HIS A 195 -5.14 -9.60 -14.71
C HIS A 195 -5.52 -8.24 -14.10
N GLU A 196 -4.59 -7.31 -13.97
CA GLU A 196 -4.83 -5.93 -13.50
C GLU A 196 -4.61 -4.87 -14.61
N ARG A 197 -4.59 -5.29 -15.87
CA ARG A 197 -4.15 -4.46 -17.02
C ARG A 197 -4.83 -3.10 -17.08
N GLU A 198 -6.15 -3.05 -16.94
CA GLU A 198 -6.92 -1.82 -17.10
C GLU A 198 -6.50 -0.75 -16.11
N THR A 199 -6.49 -1.07 -14.81
CA THR A 199 -6.13 -0.12 -13.75
C THR A 199 -4.64 0.20 -13.79
N TYR A 200 -3.79 -0.81 -14.05
CA TYR A 200 -2.36 -0.65 -14.16
C TYR A 200 -1.94 0.28 -15.32
N GLU A 201 -2.49 0.08 -16.52
CA GLU A 201 -2.21 0.93 -17.68
C GLU A 201 -2.80 2.34 -17.49
N GLN A 202 -4.00 2.45 -16.89
CA GLN A 202 -4.60 3.73 -16.52
C GLN A 202 -3.67 4.52 -15.59
N TRP A 203 -3.16 3.90 -14.53
CA TRP A 203 -2.20 4.50 -13.60
C TRP A 203 -0.92 4.97 -14.32
N LEU A 204 -0.29 4.11 -15.10
CA LEU A 204 0.95 4.42 -15.81
C LEU A 204 0.79 5.54 -16.88
N SER A 205 -0.42 5.73 -17.40
CA SER A 205 -0.71 6.73 -18.43
C SER A 205 -0.96 8.14 -17.87
N GLN A 206 -1.20 8.30 -16.55
CA GLN A 206 -1.61 9.57 -15.95
C GLN A 206 -0.60 10.20 -14.96
N PRO A 207 0.72 10.21 -15.23
CA PRO A 207 1.72 10.67 -14.26
C PRO A 207 1.56 12.15 -13.88
N ALA A 208 1.06 13.01 -14.78
CA ALA A 208 0.86 14.42 -14.51
C ALA A 208 -0.33 14.65 -13.55
N ALA A 209 -1.45 13.95 -13.75
CA ALA A 209 -2.62 14.03 -12.90
C ALA A 209 -2.31 13.52 -11.48
N ILE A 210 -1.62 12.38 -11.37
CA ILE A 210 -1.20 11.80 -10.10
C ILE A 210 -0.31 12.79 -9.32
N ARG A 211 0.72 13.37 -9.96
CA ARG A 211 1.59 14.36 -9.30
C ARG A 211 0.84 15.62 -8.89
N LYS A 212 -0.11 16.08 -9.69
CA LYS A 212 -0.95 17.25 -9.37
C LYS A 212 -1.79 16.97 -8.13
N LEU A 213 -2.41 15.79 -8.03
CA LEU A 213 -3.21 15.39 -6.87
C LEU A 213 -2.36 15.21 -5.61
N LEU A 214 -1.21 14.56 -5.70
CA LEU A 214 -0.28 14.48 -4.57
C LEU A 214 0.12 15.86 -4.05
N GLY A 215 0.39 16.82 -4.95
CA GLY A 215 0.73 18.20 -4.59
C GLY A 215 -0.45 19.05 -4.12
N LYS A 216 -1.70 18.62 -4.37
CA LYS A 216 -2.93 19.27 -3.86
C LYS A 216 -3.08 19.06 -2.34
N TYR A 217 -2.75 17.87 -1.85
CA TYR A 217 -3.00 17.47 -0.47
C TYR A 217 -1.77 17.49 0.41
N PHE A 218 -0.57 17.33 -0.17
CA PHE A 218 0.64 17.10 0.62
C PHE A 218 1.80 17.99 0.15
N LYS A 219 2.51 18.55 1.12
CA LYS A 219 3.83 19.14 0.88
C LYS A 219 4.86 18.03 0.69
N SER A 220 5.38 17.89 -0.52
CA SER A 220 6.34 16.82 -0.86
C SER A 220 7.65 16.98 -0.11
N GLN A 221 8.08 15.94 0.63
CA GLN A 221 9.40 15.80 1.22
C GLN A 221 10.30 14.89 0.37
N MET A 222 9.74 13.87 -0.25
CA MET A 222 10.43 12.96 -1.15
C MET A 222 9.55 12.65 -2.36
N ASN A 223 10.10 12.79 -3.55
CA ASN A 223 9.44 12.38 -4.79
C ASN A 223 10.50 11.85 -5.75
N ARG A 224 10.79 10.57 -5.64
CA ARG A 224 11.86 9.90 -6.38
C ARG A 224 11.29 8.83 -7.30
N THR A 225 11.71 8.83 -8.55
CA THR A 225 11.37 7.78 -9.53
C THR A 225 12.62 7.00 -9.90
N ALA A 226 12.61 5.69 -9.68
CA ALA A 226 13.71 4.80 -10.02
C ALA A 226 13.22 3.35 -10.14
N TRP A 227 13.86 2.58 -11.00
CA TRP A 227 13.63 1.14 -11.12
C TRP A 227 12.16 0.72 -11.29
N GLY A 228 11.42 1.48 -12.10
CA GLY A 228 10.01 1.19 -12.37
C GLY A 228 9.03 1.59 -11.25
N LYS A 229 9.46 2.44 -10.31
CA LYS A 229 8.63 2.85 -9.17
C LYS A 229 8.74 4.35 -8.92
N ILE A 230 7.66 4.92 -8.36
CA ILE A 230 7.69 6.17 -7.62
C ILE A 230 7.76 5.86 -6.13
N ILE A 231 8.61 6.60 -5.41
CA ILE A 231 8.71 6.60 -3.95
C ILE A 231 8.37 8.01 -3.52
N TYR A 232 7.29 8.14 -2.79
CA TYR A 232 6.74 9.42 -2.38
C TYR A 232 6.62 9.51 -0.87
N THR A 233 6.97 10.66 -0.33
CA THR A 233 6.65 11.08 1.04
C THR A 233 6.14 12.51 1.00
N GLY A 234 4.95 12.72 1.55
CA GLY A 234 4.37 14.04 1.74
C GLY A 234 3.95 14.25 3.18
N VAL A 235 3.98 15.49 3.63
CA VAL A 235 3.44 15.94 4.92
C VAL A 235 2.10 16.59 4.67
N LYS A 236 1.15 16.39 5.57
CA LYS A 236 -0.16 17.05 5.53
C LYS A 236 0.04 18.56 5.41
N ASP A 237 -0.51 19.17 4.36
CA ASP A 237 -0.48 20.61 4.20
C ASP A 237 -1.65 21.24 4.96
N LYS A 238 -1.35 22.06 5.94
CA LYS A 238 -2.35 22.76 6.76
C LYS A 238 -3.27 23.69 5.95
N PHE A 239 -2.85 24.10 4.76
CA PHE A 239 -3.58 25.06 3.91
C PHE A 239 -4.46 24.41 2.83
N ALA A 240 -4.38 23.09 2.64
CA ALA A 240 -5.16 22.39 1.61
C ALA A 240 -6.69 22.40 1.88
N SER A 241 -7.12 22.64 3.13
CA SER A 241 -8.52 22.69 3.55
C SER A 241 -9.26 24.00 3.23
N GLU A 242 -8.56 25.03 2.76
CA GLU A 242 -9.13 26.35 2.47
C GLU A 242 -9.43 26.60 0.99
N ILE A 243 -9.23 25.61 0.11
CA ILE A 243 -9.59 25.75 -1.31
C ILE A 243 -11.10 25.45 -1.46
N PRO A 244 -11.96 26.46 -1.67
CA PRO A 244 -13.39 26.22 -1.88
C PRO A 244 -13.56 25.37 -3.14
N ALA A 245 -14.44 24.36 -3.06
CA ALA A 245 -14.87 23.60 -4.22
C ALA A 245 -15.41 24.56 -5.29
N SER A 246 -14.72 24.68 -6.41
CA SER A 246 -15.08 25.50 -7.56
C SER A 246 -15.97 24.74 -8.52
#